data_71c95aeccf086cf97eed32e89844b2c5
#
_entry.id   71c95aeccf086cf97eed32e89844b2c5
#
_cell.length_a   1.000
_cell.length_b   1.000
_cell.length_c   1.000
_cell.angle_alpha   90.00
_cell.angle_beta   90.00
_cell.angle_gamma   90.00
#
_symmetry.space_group_name_H-M   'P 1'
#
loop_
_entity.id
_entity.type
_entity.pdbx_description
1 polymer ?
#
loop_
_entity_poly.entity_id
_entity_poly.type
_entity_poly.pdbx_seq_one_letter_code
_entity_poly.pdbx_strand_id
1 'polypeptide(L)'
;FSDGKLFTRSSKRGDNREVLYQFVNFGADPSIIVDAHPHIGTDKLPRLVSNIRECIIEHGGEYHFQNRVSDIERAEDGVITVTAIDEKNDNKTLTYNAKAVILATGHSARDVYEMLQGKGCELQAKGFAMGVRVEHPQALINKIRYRGQWEPGFPAAEYSFVEQVDDRGVFS
;
A
#
# COMPACT_ATOMS: atom_id res chain seq x y z
N PHE A 1 -5.81 0.11 -8.41
CA PHE A 1 -6.19 1.46 -8.02
C PHE A 1 -6.49 1.46 -6.52
N SER A 2 -5.99 2.44 -5.81
CA SER A 2 -6.20 2.63 -4.37
C SER A 2 -6.75 4.04 -4.15
N ASP A 3 -7.59 4.22 -3.14
CA ASP A 3 -7.99 5.52 -2.62
C ASP A 3 -7.05 6.04 -1.53
N GLY A 4 -5.96 5.31 -1.27
CA GLY A 4 -4.96 5.68 -0.27
C GLY A 4 -5.48 5.54 1.15
N LYS A 5 -6.16 4.43 1.46
CA LYS A 5 -6.53 4.09 2.85
C LYS A 5 -5.29 3.95 3.72
N LEU A 6 -5.27 4.68 4.83
CA LEU A 6 -4.12 4.77 5.73
C LEU A 6 -4.37 4.09 7.09
N PHE A 7 -5.54 3.48 7.27
CA PHE A 7 -5.86 2.78 8.49
C PHE A 7 -5.01 1.53 8.67
N THR A 8 -4.40 1.39 9.83
CA THR A 8 -3.68 0.19 10.24
C THR A 8 -4.02 -0.19 11.67
N ARG A 9 -4.11 -1.48 11.94
CA ARG A 9 -4.23 -2.03 13.31
C ARG A 9 -2.86 -2.25 13.96
N SER A 10 -1.77 -2.02 13.24
CA SER A 10 -0.40 -2.21 13.72
C SER A 10 0.05 -0.97 14.48
N SER A 11 -0.08 -0.99 15.80
CA SER A 11 0.41 0.08 16.69
C SER A 11 1.60 -0.36 17.54
N LYS A 12 2.07 -1.61 17.40
CA LYS A 12 3.07 -2.20 18.29
C LYS A 12 4.52 -1.91 17.91
N ARG A 13 4.78 -1.41 16.72
CA ARG A 13 6.14 -1.18 16.20
C ARG A 13 6.22 0.17 15.51
N GLY A 14 6.72 1.17 16.24
CA GLY A 14 6.92 2.53 15.74
C GLY A 14 5.68 3.42 15.82
N ASP A 15 5.90 4.72 15.64
CA ASP A 15 4.83 5.73 15.60
C ASP A 15 4.34 5.91 14.15
N ASN A 16 3.17 5.38 13.86
CA ASN A 16 2.55 5.50 12.54
C ASN A 16 2.23 6.95 12.14
N ARG A 17 2.17 7.87 13.11
CA ARG A 17 1.90 9.29 12.86
C ARG A 17 3.01 9.96 12.07
N GLU A 18 4.25 9.49 12.21
CA GLU A 18 5.37 10.01 11.42
C GLU A 18 5.10 9.88 9.91
N VAL A 19 4.54 8.75 9.48
CA VAL A 19 4.17 8.54 8.07
C VAL A 19 3.05 9.49 7.65
N LEU A 20 2.06 9.75 8.52
CA LEU A 20 0.97 10.70 8.23
C LEU A 20 1.50 12.13 8.13
N TYR A 21 2.42 12.54 9.01
CA TYR A 21 3.07 13.84 8.92
C TYR A 21 3.85 14.00 7.61
N GLN A 22 4.58 12.97 7.18
CA GLN A 22 5.26 13.00 5.88
C GLN A 22 4.26 13.16 4.73
N PHE A 23 3.13 12.45 4.75
CA PHE A 23 2.11 12.64 3.71
C PHE A 23 1.52 14.05 3.71
N VAL A 24 1.30 14.65 4.87
CA VAL A 24 0.86 16.05 4.96
C VAL A 24 1.91 16.99 4.39
N ASN A 25 3.20 16.80 4.70
CA ASN A 25 4.29 17.58 4.12
C ASN A 25 4.36 17.49 2.59
N PHE A 26 3.94 16.36 2.02
CA PHE A 26 3.83 16.16 0.57
C PHE A 26 2.47 16.52 -0.03
N GLY A 27 1.57 17.13 0.74
CA GLY A 27 0.33 17.72 0.25
C GLY A 27 -0.95 16.91 0.50
N ALA A 28 -0.92 15.92 1.40
CA ALA A 28 -2.13 15.33 1.92
C ALA A 28 -2.88 16.30 2.84
N ASP A 29 -4.19 16.10 3.00
CA ASP A 29 -5.01 16.91 3.89
C ASP A 29 -4.59 16.67 5.35
N PRO A 30 -4.40 17.71 6.18
CA PRO A 30 -4.05 17.55 7.58
C PRO A 30 -5.07 16.76 8.40
N SER A 31 -6.32 16.64 7.97
CA SER A 31 -7.35 15.83 8.63
C SER A 31 -6.95 14.37 8.80
N ILE A 32 -6.09 13.83 7.92
CA ILE A 32 -5.60 12.44 8.03
C ILE A 32 -4.90 12.13 9.36
N ILE A 33 -4.41 13.14 10.08
CA ILE A 33 -3.73 12.97 11.37
C ILE A 33 -4.72 12.66 12.49
N VAL A 34 -5.95 13.19 12.38
CA VAL A 34 -6.98 13.12 13.43
C VAL A 34 -8.16 12.20 13.08
N ASP A 35 -8.33 11.88 11.82
CA ASP A 35 -9.40 11.01 11.35
C ASP A 35 -9.24 9.58 11.88
N ALA A 36 -10.34 8.95 12.27
CA ALA A 36 -10.34 7.56 12.74
C ALA A 36 -10.00 6.56 11.62
N HIS A 37 -10.43 6.85 10.40
CA HIS A 37 -10.17 6.05 9.20
C HIS A 37 -9.62 6.94 8.07
N PRO A 38 -8.37 7.41 8.19
CA PRO A 38 -7.81 8.37 7.25
C PRO A 38 -7.62 7.76 5.86
N HIS A 39 -7.88 8.55 4.84
CA HIS A 39 -7.60 8.22 3.45
C HIS A 39 -7.21 9.47 2.67
N ILE A 40 -6.47 9.30 1.59
CA ILE A 40 -5.98 10.43 0.78
C ILE A 40 -7.01 10.85 -0.27
N GLY A 41 -7.73 9.91 -0.82
CA GLY A 41 -8.61 10.09 -1.97
C GLY A 41 -7.92 9.75 -3.29
N THR A 42 -8.66 9.09 -4.17
CA THR A 42 -8.15 8.63 -5.48
C THR A 42 -7.71 9.79 -6.38
N ASP A 43 -8.36 10.93 -6.27
CA ASP A 43 -8.08 12.16 -7.02
C ASP A 43 -6.80 12.87 -6.53
N LYS A 44 -6.50 12.81 -5.24
CA LYS A 44 -5.34 13.48 -4.62
C LYS A 44 -4.08 12.61 -4.59
N LEU A 45 -4.25 11.29 -4.56
CA LEU A 45 -3.14 10.32 -4.43
C LEU A 45 -2.06 10.48 -5.54
N PRO A 46 -2.39 10.68 -6.83
CA PRO A 46 -1.39 10.86 -7.86
C PRO A 46 -0.47 12.06 -7.62
N ARG A 47 -1.03 13.18 -7.15
CA ARG A 47 -0.25 14.39 -6.84
C ARG A 47 0.69 14.16 -5.66
N LEU A 48 0.20 13.53 -4.60
CA LEU A 48 1.02 13.17 -3.45
C LEU A 48 2.23 12.32 -3.86
N VAL A 49 1.97 11.25 -4.63
CA VAL A 49 3.03 10.35 -5.11
C VAL A 49 4.03 11.09 -6.01
N SER A 50 3.57 12.01 -6.86
CA SER A 50 4.45 12.85 -7.68
C SER A 50 5.34 13.75 -6.83
N ASN A 51 4.78 14.43 -5.83
CA ASN A 51 5.54 15.30 -4.94
C ASN A 51 6.64 14.53 -4.19
N ILE A 52 6.33 13.32 -3.69
CA ILE A 52 7.33 12.44 -3.04
C ILE A 52 8.43 12.06 -4.02
N ARG A 53 8.07 11.67 -5.24
CA ARG A 53 9.03 11.30 -6.28
C ARG A 53 9.94 12.46 -6.64
N GLU A 54 9.38 13.64 -6.85
CA GLU A 54 10.15 14.87 -7.17
C GLU A 54 11.13 15.18 -6.05
N CYS A 55 10.72 15.14 -4.80
CA CYS A 55 11.60 15.33 -3.66
C CYS A 55 12.76 14.32 -3.64
N ILE A 56 12.49 13.04 -3.92
CA ILE A 56 13.55 12.03 -3.97
C ILE A 56 14.56 12.34 -5.08
N ILE A 57 14.09 12.75 -6.26
CA ILE A 57 14.94 13.11 -7.40
C ILE A 57 15.78 14.36 -7.08
N GLU A 58 15.19 15.39 -6.51
CA GLU A 58 15.87 16.61 -6.09
C GLU A 58 17.00 16.36 -5.08
N HIS A 59 16.88 15.28 -4.29
CA HIS A 59 17.90 14.87 -3.32
C HIS A 59 18.84 13.78 -3.86
N GLY A 60 18.93 13.60 -5.18
CA GLY A 60 19.87 12.70 -5.83
C GLY A 60 19.42 11.24 -5.92
N GLY A 61 18.15 10.95 -5.61
CA GLY A 61 17.57 9.64 -5.87
C GLY A 61 17.22 9.43 -7.33
N GLU A 62 17.07 8.20 -7.75
CA GLU A 62 16.74 7.84 -9.12
C GLU A 62 15.47 6.98 -9.19
N TYR A 63 14.71 7.13 -10.29
CA TYR A 63 13.56 6.31 -10.62
C TYR A 63 13.75 5.67 -11.99
N HIS A 64 13.69 4.36 -12.04
CA HIS A 64 13.83 3.57 -13.26
C HIS A 64 12.50 2.88 -13.57
N PHE A 65 11.63 3.56 -14.30
CA PHE A 65 10.37 3.00 -14.77
C PHE A 65 10.59 2.00 -15.90
N GLN A 66 9.68 1.02 -16.03
CA GLN A 66 9.77 -0.04 -17.04
C GLN A 66 11.04 -0.90 -16.92
N ASN A 67 11.58 -0.96 -15.72
CA ASN A 67 12.68 -1.82 -15.35
C ASN A 67 12.15 -2.94 -14.45
N ARG A 68 12.01 -4.12 -15.00
CA ARG A 68 11.53 -5.30 -14.26
C ARG A 68 12.69 -6.00 -13.59
N VAL A 69 12.67 -6.06 -12.28
CA VAL A 69 13.69 -6.82 -11.52
C VAL A 69 13.55 -8.30 -11.86
N SER A 70 14.63 -8.90 -12.30
CA SER A 70 14.70 -10.32 -12.69
C SER A 70 15.53 -11.15 -11.72
N ASP A 71 16.45 -10.54 -10.98
CA ASP A 71 17.28 -11.24 -10.01
C ASP A 71 17.79 -10.33 -8.88
N ILE A 72 18.10 -10.93 -7.73
CA ILE A 72 18.70 -10.27 -6.56
C ILE A 72 19.73 -11.23 -5.99
N GLU A 73 21.00 -10.84 -5.92
CA GLU A 73 22.07 -11.65 -5.37
C GLU A 73 22.82 -10.89 -4.27
N ARG A 74 23.24 -11.60 -3.25
CA ARG A 74 24.08 -11.05 -2.19
C ARG A 74 25.47 -11.67 -2.29
N ALA A 75 26.46 -10.82 -2.48
CA ALA A 75 27.86 -11.23 -2.49
C ALA A 75 28.40 -11.47 -1.07
N GLU A 76 29.52 -12.13 -0.96
CA GLU A 76 30.18 -12.45 0.33
C GLU A 76 30.59 -11.19 1.11
N ASP A 77 30.93 -10.12 0.42
CA ASP A 77 31.24 -8.79 0.97
C ASP A 77 30.00 -8.03 1.50
N GLY A 78 28.80 -8.62 1.31
CA GLY A 78 27.53 -8.06 1.75
C GLY A 78 26.88 -7.10 0.77
N VAL A 79 27.51 -6.80 -0.36
CA VAL A 79 26.89 -6.01 -1.45
C VAL A 79 25.78 -6.82 -2.08
N ILE A 80 24.67 -6.15 -2.36
CA ILE A 80 23.51 -6.77 -3.02
C ILE A 80 23.47 -6.25 -4.46
N THR A 81 23.50 -7.16 -5.42
CA THR A 81 23.35 -6.87 -6.85
C THR A 81 21.90 -7.13 -7.23
N VAL A 82 21.24 -6.11 -7.76
CA VAL A 82 19.89 -6.21 -8.32
C VAL A 82 20.02 -6.20 -9.83
N THR A 83 19.53 -7.24 -10.48
CA THR A 83 19.45 -7.34 -11.95
C THR A 83 18.06 -6.97 -12.42
N ALA A 84 17.98 -6.08 -13.38
CA ALA A 84 16.71 -5.65 -13.98
C ALA A 84 16.76 -5.72 -15.50
N ILE A 85 15.61 -5.87 -16.11
CA ILE A 85 15.41 -5.86 -17.55
C ILE A 85 14.73 -4.55 -17.91
N ASP A 86 15.38 -3.73 -18.72
CA ASP A 86 14.81 -2.50 -19.28
C ASP A 86 13.90 -2.87 -20.45
N GLU A 87 12.60 -2.95 -20.18
CA GLU A 87 11.59 -3.33 -21.16
C GLU A 87 11.34 -2.26 -22.24
N LYS A 88 11.89 -1.06 -22.05
CA LYS A 88 11.79 0.04 -23.00
C LYS A 88 12.93 0.01 -24.04
N ASN A 89 14.09 -0.55 -23.68
CA ASN A 89 15.28 -0.57 -24.52
C ASN A 89 15.67 -2.02 -24.84
N ASP A 90 14.92 -2.68 -25.70
CA ASP A 90 15.17 -4.03 -26.25
C ASP A 90 15.48 -5.10 -25.18
N ASN A 91 14.86 -4.99 -24.01
CA ASN A 91 15.10 -5.88 -22.87
C ASN A 91 16.57 -5.93 -22.42
N LYS A 92 17.26 -4.80 -22.50
CA LYS A 92 18.64 -4.70 -22.03
C LYS A 92 18.72 -5.03 -20.55
N THR A 93 19.68 -5.87 -20.19
CA THR A 93 19.97 -6.18 -18.79
C THR A 93 20.75 -5.05 -18.14
N LEU A 94 20.29 -4.60 -16.99
CA LEU A 94 20.89 -3.58 -16.13
C LEU A 94 21.22 -4.19 -14.77
N THR A 95 22.27 -3.71 -14.14
CA THR A 95 22.67 -4.15 -12.80
C THR A 95 22.87 -2.94 -11.89
N TYR A 96 22.37 -3.06 -10.65
CA TYR A 96 22.49 -2.04 -9.61
C TYR A 96 23.08 -2.67 -8.37
N ASN A 97 24.08 -2.02 -7.77
CA ASN A 97 24.70 -2.48 -6.53
C ASN A 97 24.23 -1.63 -5.36
N ALA A 98 23.82 -2.28 -4.27
CA ALA A 98 23.30 -1.62 -3.08
C ALA A 98 23.78 -2.31 -1.80
N LYS A 99 23.82 -1.52 -0.70
CA LYS A 99 24.08 -2.07 0.65
C LYS A 99 22.83 -2.69 1.26
N ALA A 100 21.65 -2.25 0.82
CA ALA A 100 20.37 -2.76 1.27
C ALA A 100 19.33 -2.65 0.13
N VAL A 101 18.38 -3.56 0.10
CA VAL A 101 17.27 -3.59 -0.86
C VAL A 101 15.97 -3.73 -0.11
N ILE A 102 14.99 -2.90 -0.44
CA ILE A 102 13.61 -3.03 0.04
C ILE A 102 12.77 -3.61 -1.09
N LEU A 103 12.29 -4.83 -0.89
CA LEU A 103 11.42 -5.51 -1.84
C LEU A 103 9.95 -5.16 -1.52
N ALA A 104 9.34 -4.34 -2.35
CA ALA A 104 7.98 -3.82 -2.16
C ALA A 104 7.10 -4.03 -3.41
N THR A 105 7.17 -5.21 -4.01
CA THR A 105 6.54 -5.56 -5.30
C THR A 105 5.05 -5.89 -5.22
N GLY A 106 4.50 -5.93 -4.00
CA GLY A 106 3.12 -6.32 -3.76
C GLY A 106 2.91 -7.85 -3.81
N HIS A 107 1.70 -8.29 -3.46
CA HIS A 107 1.39 -9.71 -3.29
C HIS A 107 1.12 -10.46 -4.61
N SER A 108 0.97 -9.76 -5.73
CA SER A 108 0.65 -10.37 -7.02
C SER A 108 1.87 -10.62 -7.92
N ALA A 109 3.06 -10.23 -7.48
CA ALA A 109 4.33 -10.43 -8.22
C ALA A 109 4.80 -11.89 -8.06
N ARG A 110 4.19 -12.82 -8.80
CA ARG A 110 4.48 -14.25 -8.70
C ARG A 110 5.90 -14.61 -9.12
N ASP A 111 6.39 -13.96 -10.16
CA ASP A 111 7.76 -14.06 -10.64
C ASP A 111 8.80 -13.76 -9.56
N VAL A 112 8.53 -12.77 -8.70
CA VAL A 112 9.38 -12.46 -7.55
C VAL A 112 9.36 -13.57 -6.50
N TYR A 113 8.19 -14.17 -6.22
CA TYR A 113 8.12 -15.31 -5.31
C TYR A 113 8.88 -16.51 -5.84
N GLU A 114 8.76 -16.82 -7.13
CA GLU A 114 9.50 -17.89 -7.79
C GLU A 114 11.02 -17.66 -7.73
N MET A 115 11.46 -16.43 -8.01
CA MET A 115 12.86 -16.03 -7.88
C MET A 115 13.39 -16.23 -6.46
N LEU A 116 12.65 -15.76 -5.44
CA LEU A 116 13.06 -15.88 -4.04
C LEU A 116 13.12 -17.34 -3.59
N GLN A 117 12.15 -18.16 -4.00
CA GLN A 117 12.13 -19.60 -3.70
C GLN A 117 13.33 -20.30 -4.34
N GLY A 118 13.65 -19.97 -5.61
CA GLY A 118 14.83 -20.49 -6.31
C GLY A 118 16.15 -20.14 -5.62
N LYS A 119 16.19 -19.07 -4.82
CA LYS A 119 17.33 -18.66 -3.99
C LYS A 119 17.31 -19.19 -2.57
N GLY A 120 16.41 -20.13 -2.30
CA GLY A 120 16.34 -20.78 -0.99
C GLY A 120 15.65 -19.95 0.10
N CYS A 121 14.94 -18.87 -0.25
CA CYS A 121 14.12 -18.14 0.70
C CYS A 121 12.90 -18.99 1.09
N GLU A 122 12.62 -19.08 2.38
CA GLU A 122 11.43 -19.77 2.88
C GLU A 122 10.18 -18.94 2.56
N LEU A 123 9.22 -19.55 1.85
CA LEU A 123 7.91 -18.99 1.58
C LEU A 123 6.86 -19.74 2.39
N GLN A 124 6.08 -18.99 3.17
CA GLN A 124 5.00 -19.55 3.98
C GLN A 124 3.65 -19.16 3.39
N ALA A 125 2.77 -20.15 3.23
CA ALA A 125 1.39 -19.90 2.84
C ALA A 125 0.67 -19.12 3.95
N LYS A 126 -0.02 -18.06 3.57
CA LYS A 126 -0.84 -17.25 4.48
C LYS A 126 -2.29 -17.26 4.05
N GLY A 127 -3.18 -17.36 5.03
CA GLY A 127 -4.61 -17.15 4.81
C GLY A 127 -4.87 -15.73 4.27
N PHE A 128 -5.87 -15.61 3.43
CA PHE A 128 -6.34 -14.32 2.91
C PHE A 128 -7.86 -14.23 3.02
N ALA A 129 -8.36 -13.00 3.04
CA ALA A 129 -9.79 -12.75 2.97
C ALA A 129 -10.25 -12.67 1.52
N MET A 130 -11.35 -13.33 1.22
CA MET A 130 -12.06 -13.19 -0.05
C MET A 130 -13.49 -12.77 0.23
N GLY A 131 -14.00 -11.85 -0.56
CA GLY A 131 -15.34 -11.34 -0.33
C GLY A 131 -15.94 -10.72 -1.57
N VAL A 132 -17.11 -10.15 -1.37
CA VAL A 132 -17.87 -9.43 -2.39
C VAL A 132 -18.01 -7.96 -1.97
N ARG A 133 -18.12 -7.09 -2.95
CA ARG A 133 -18.51 -5.71 -2.72
C ARG A 133 -20.03 -5.65 -2.62
N VAL A 134 -20.52 -5.06 -1.55
CA VAL A 134 -21.95 -4.78 -1.34
C VAL A 134 -22.14 -3.28 -1.38
N GLU A 135 -23.09 -2.80 -2.15
CA GLU A 135 -23.42 -1.37 -2.27
C GLU A 135 -24.84 -1.12 -1.77
N HIS A 136 -24.99 -0.01 -1.06
CA HIS A 136 -26.27 0.45 -0.52
C HIS A 136 -26.48 1.91 -0.88
N PRO A 137 -27.74 2.37 -1.05
CA PRO A 137 -28.03 3.80 -1.04
C PRO A 137 -27.61 4.43 0.30
N GLN A 138 -26.81 5.48 0.27
CA GLN A 138 -26.33 6.16 1.49
C GLN A 138 -27.48 6.60 2.41
N ALA A 139 -28.59 7.05 1.82
CA ALA A 139 -29.79 7.42 2.59
C ALA A 139 -30.35 6.28 3.44
N LEU A 140 -30.25 5.03 2.99
CA LEU A 140 -30.67 3.87 3.78
C LEU A 140 -29.76 3.69 5.00
N ILE A 141 -28.45 3.77 4.81
CA ILE A 141 -27.47 3.60 5.89
C ILE A 141 -27.61 4.76 6.91
N ASN A 142 -27.73 6.00 6.43
CA ASN A 142 -27.98 7.15 7.28
C ASN A 142 -29.24 6.94 8.13
N LYS A 143 -30.35 6.51 7.52
CA LYS A 143 -31.61 6.27 8.23
C LYS A 143 -31.45 5.21 9.33
N ILE A 144 -30.72 4.12 9.06
CA ILE A 144 -30.50 3.05 10.03
C ILE A 144 -29.60 3.54 11.18
N ARG A 145 -28.46 4.12 10.85
CA ARG A 145 -27.44 4.50 11.84
C ARG A 145 -27.85 5.68 12.69
N TYR A 146 -28.47 6.69 12.09
CA TYR A 146 -28.99 7.87 12.79
C TYR A 146 -30.44 7.72 13.27
N ARG A 147 -31.02 6.51 13.13
CA ARG A 147 -32.40 6.24 13.57
C ARG A 147 -33.44 7.21 13.00
N GLY A 148 -33.23 7.64 11.77
CA GLY A 148 -34.06 8.63 11.08
C GLY A 148 -33.81 10.10 11.48
N GLN A 149 -32.84 10.38 12.34
CA GLN A 149 -32.51 11.74 12.84
C GLN A 149 -31.30 12.34 12.10
N TRP A 150 -31.07 11.93 10.87
CA TRP A 150 -29.97 12.50 10.06
C TRP A 150 -30.32 13.94 9.66
N GLU A 151 -29.39 14.86 9.90
CA GLU A 151 -29.48 16.27 9.53
C GLU A 151 -28.37 16.71 8.59
N PRO A 152 -28.58 17.78 7.78
CA PRO A 152 -27.52 18.37 6.99
C PRO A 152 -26.32 18.77 7.88
N GLY A 153 -25.12 18.31 7.51
CA GLY A 153 -23.90 18.52 8.31
C GLY A 153 -23.45 17.29 9.10
N PHE A 154 -24.29 16.27 9.26
CA PHE A 154 -23.82 14.99 9.77
C PHE A 154 -22.99 14.26 8.68
N PRO A 155 -21.89 13.61 9.06
CA PRO A 155 -21.11 12.80 8.11
C PRO A 155 -21.97 11.68 7.52
N ALA A 156 -21.56 11.18 6.36
CA ALA A 156 -22.13 9.97 5.79
C ALA A 156 -21.96 8.81 6.79
N ALA A 157 -23.04 8.11 7.08
CA ALA A 157 -22.99 7.01 8.05
C ALA A 157 -22.26 5.80 7.47
N GLU A 158 -21.43 5.20 8.31
CA GLU A 158 -20.68 3.98 8.00
C GLU A 158 -21.14 2.85 8.92
N TYR A 159 -20.87 1.62 8.52
CA TYR A 159 -21.06 0.45 9.37
C TYR A 159 -19.92 -0.54 9.17
N SER A 160 -19.67 -1.32 10.18
CA SER A 160 -18.81 -2.49 10.13
C SER A 160 -19.47 -3.64 10.88
N PHE A 161 -19.12 -4.84 10.50
CA PHE A 161 -19.56 -6.04 11.23
C PHE A 161 -18.42 -7.05 11.28
N VAL A 162 -18.47 -7.89 12.30
CA VAL A 162 -17.62 -9.05 12.46
C VAL A 162 -18.48 -10.19 12.99
N GLU A 163 -18.45 -11.33 12.33
CA GLU A 163 -19.17 -12.53 12.74
C GLU A 163 -18.30 -13.76 12.48
N GLN A 164 -18.49 -14.80 13.26
CA GLN A 164 -17.86 -16.11 13.06
C GLN A 164 -18.87 -17.07 12.43
N VAL A 165 -18.53 -17.59 11.25
CA VAL A 165 -19.34 -18.55 10.51
C VAL A 165 -18.47 -19.76 10.20
N ASP A 166 -18.82 -20.93 10.71
CA ASP A 166 -18.08 -22.18 10.49
C ASP A 166 -16.56 -22.03 10.73
N ASP A 167 -16.17 -21.48 11.87
CA ASP A 167 -14.81 -21.20 12.28
C ASP A 167 -14.04 -20.20 11.38
N ARG A 168 -14.74 -19.47 10.54
CA ARG A 168 -14.19 -18.41 9.68
C ARG A 168 -14.73 -17.05 10.08
N GLY A 169 -13.83 -16.07 10.18
CA GLY A 169 -14.22 -14.68 10.40
C GLY A 169 -14.82 -14.07 9.13
N VAL A 170 -16.05 -13.55 9.23
CA VAL A 170 -16.69 -12.70 8.21
C VAL A 170 -16.71 -11.28 8.74
N PHE A 171 -16.25 -10.34 7.96
CA PHE A 171 -16.12 -8.94 8.38
C PHE A 171 -16.26 -7.96 7.22
N SER A 172 -16.57 -6.71 7.54
CA SER A 172 -16.58 -5.59 6.59
C SER A 172 -15.70 -4.43 7.08
#